data_37b5802183733ab6cd691a942c04fd3f
#
_entry.id   37b5802183733ab6cd691a942c04fd3f
#
_cell.length_a   1.000
_cell.length_b   1.000
_cell.length_c   1.000
_cell.angle_alpha   90.00
_cell.angle_beta   90.00
_cell.angle_gamma   90.00
#
_symmetry.space_group_name_H-M   'P 1'
#
loop_
_entity.id
_entity.type
_entity.pdbx_description
1 polymer ?
#
loop_
_entity_poly.entity_id
_entity_poly.type
_entity_poly.pdbx_seq_one_letter_code
_entity_poly.pdbx_strand_id
1 'polypeptide(L)'
;MKKHFITFLVLTLTVFAFDDAYLKSVEASIEKYDVETVEYNTPEQEEQIKYPTNKVAVVNKRIKKPSDIEIFTNKNIKPINYTNTISLNKLEVSEKKQKFFHMILPAILISKEKLRVKRERVLALRSMSAEELTSDDVKFLDDLYKKYKTDDINKLANRLKTHPVSIILAQAAIESGWGESRFFKKANNIFGMWSVNRHEPRIRALKTRKGKAIYLKKYASLSDSIDDYFVLIGRGAYKSFRKKRNITNNPLILVQYLINYCELREKYTKKLRNFIVYNKLRKFDKFRIDEQYL
;
A
#
# COMPACT_ATOMS: atom_id res chain seq x y z
N MET A 1 -2.95 -31.65 -16.16
CA MET A 1 -3.04 -30.78 -14.93
C MET A 1 -3.06 -29.32 -15.38
N LYS A 2 -4.25 -28.71 -15.43
CA LYS A 2 -4.45 -27.32 -15.88
C LYS A 2 -4.12 -26.38 -14.73
N LYS A 3 -3.03 -25.60 -14.83
CA LYS A 3 -2.69 -24.53 -13.90
C LYS A 3 -3.73 -23.41 -14.06
N HIS A 4 -4.58 -23.24 -13.07
CA HIS A 4 -5.50 -22.10 -13.00
C HIS A 4 -4.70 -20.87 -12.59
N PHE A 5 -4.36 -20.03 -13.57
CA PHE A 5 -3.91 -18.66 -13.32
C PHE A 5 -5.11 -17.86 -12.80
N ILE A 6 -5.13 -17.58 -11.50
CA ILE A 6 -6.04 -16.59 -10.93
C ILE A 6 -5.45 -15.22 -11.25
N THR A 7 -5.85 -14.67 -12.40
CA THR A 7 -5.54 -13.29 -12.77
C THR A 7 -6.41 -12.37 -11.92
N PHE A 8 -5.80 -11.67 -10.97
CA PHE A 8 -6.46 -10.61 -10.22
C PHE A 8 -6.75 -9.44 -11.14
N LEU A 9 -8.01 -9.31 -11.51
CA LEU A 9 -8.52 -8.21 -12.31
C LEU A 9 -9.07 -7.13 -11.38
N VAL A 10 -8.32 -6.05 -11.22
CA VAL A 10 -8.88 -4.81 -10.67
C VAL A 10 -9.77 -4.18 -11.73
N LEU A 11 -11.08 -4.19 -11.50
CA LEU A 11 -12.04 -3.57 -12.40
C LEU A 11 -12.08 -2.06 -12.09
N THR A 12 -11.16 -1.30 -12.66
CA THR A 12 -11.31 0.15 -12.76
C THR A 12 -12.16 0.47 -13.99
N LEU A 13 -13.45 0.55 -13.81
CA LEU A 13 -14.37 1.13 -14.80
C LEU A 13 -14.88 2.46 -14.27
N THR A 14 -14.03 3.44 -14.32
CA THR A 14 -14.33 4.83 -14.69
C THR A 14 -13.06 5.36 -15.33
N VAL A 15 -12.96 5.18 -16.64
CA VAL A 15 -12.01 5.89 -17.48
C VAL A 15 -12.45 7.34 -17.43
N PHE A 16 -11.85 8.15 -16.54
CA PHE A 16 -11.74 9.55 -16.81
C PHE A 16 -10.73 9.65 -17.96
N ALA A 17 -11.24 9.94 -19.15
CA ALA A 17 -10.41 10.34 -20.28
C ALA A 17 -9.63 11.59 -19.83
N PHE A 18 -8.34 11.42 -19.57
CA PHE A 18 -7.45 12.57 -19.53
C PHE A 18 -7.17 12.93 -20.98
N ASP A 19 -7.37 14.19 -21.32
CA ASP A 19 -7.10 14.78 -22.62
C ASP A 19 -5.63 14.48 -23.03
N ASP A 20 -5.39 14.20 -24.31
CA ASP A 20 -4.06 13.99 -24.88
C ASP A 20 -3.11 15.17 -24.64
N ALA A 21 -3.66 16.40 -24.53
CA ALA A 21 -2.93 17.60 -24.14
C ALA A 21 -2.34 17.50 -22.72
N TYR A 22 -3.05 16.87 -21.78
CA TYR A 22 -2.57 16.59 -20.42
C TYR A 22 -1.40 15.61 -20.42
N LEU A 23 -1.46 14.56 -21.23
CA LEU A 23 -0.38 13.58 -21.33
C LEU A 23 0.89 14.17 -21.94
N LYS A 24 0.77 15.01 -22.98
CA LYS A 24 1.90 15.72 -23.59
C LYS A 24 2.55 16.73 -22.65
N SER A 25 1.76 17.46 -21.84
CA SER A 25 2.30 18.41 -20.86
C SER A 25 3.09 17.73 -19.74
N VAL A 26 2.72 16.48 -19.42
CA VAL A 26 3.43 15.66 -18.42
C VAL A 26 4.70 15.06 -19.01
N GLU A 27 4.71 14.64 -20.26
CA GLU A 27 5.90 14.14 -20.95
C GLU A 27 7.00 15.23 -21.06
N ALA A 28 6.63 16.43 -21.42
CA ALA A 28 7.55 17.58 -21.45
C ALA A 28 8.13 17.97 -20.07
N SER A 29 7.41 17.64 -18.98
CA SER A 29 7.89 17.88 -17.62
C SER A 29 8.85 16.79 -17.10
N ILE A 30 8.87 15.61 -17.73
CA ILE A 30 9.69 14.46 -17.30
C ILE A 30 11.11 14.54 -17.83
N GLU A 31 11.33 15.12 -19.01
CA GLU A 31 12.66 15.28 -19.61
C GLU A 31 13.61 16.18 -18.81
N LYS A 32 13.09 16.94 -17.85
CA LYS A 32 13.83 17.93 -17.05
C LYS A 32 14.40 17.40 -15.73
N TYR A 33 14.20 16.13 -15.37
CA TYR A 33 14.66 15.62 -14.08
C TYR A 33 15.74 14.54 -14.26
N ASP A 34 16.98 14.95 -14.00
CA ASP A 34 18.12 14.04 -13.82
C ASP A 34 17.86 13.07 -12.65
N VAL A 35 18.12 11.79 -12.90
CA VAL A 35 17.94 10.72 -11.92
C VAL A 35 19.25 10.55 -11.15
N GLU A 36 19.43 11.30 -10.06
CA GLU A 36 20.49 11.00 -9.10
C GLU A 36 20.19 9.69 -8.36
N THR A 37 21.09 8.74 -8.49
CA THR A 37 21.09 7.49 -7.71
C THR A 37 21.68 7.78 -6.32
N VAL A 38 20.85 7.77 -5.29
CA VAL A 38 21.32 7.81 -3.90
C VAL A 38 21.53 6.37 -3.43
N GLU A 39 22.80 5.97 -3.27
CA GLU A 39 23.17 4.74 -2.59
C GLU A 39 22.99 4.92 -1.07
N TYR A 40 22.22 4.02 -0.46
CA TYR A 40 22.15 3.95 1.01
C TYR A 40 23.05 2.81 1.50
N ASN A 41 24.15 3.17 2.13
CA ASN A 41 24.94 2.24 2.93
C ASN A 41 24.16 1.90 4.22
N THR A 42 23.90 0.63 4.45
CA THR A 42 23.42 0.10 5.74
C THR A 42 24.63 -0.18 6.64
N PRO A 43 24.70 0.37 7.84
CA PRO A 43 25.73 -0.06 8.81
C PRO A 43 25.40 -1.47 9.33
N GLU A 44 26.33 -2.38 9.19
CA GLU A 44 26.38 -3.62 9.95
C GLU A 44 26.86 -3.30 11.37
N GLN A 45 25.99 -3.51 12.35
CA GLN A 45 26.38 -3.71 13.75
C GLN A 45 25.57 -4.89 14.30
N GLU A 46 26.29 -5.97 14.59
CA GLU A 46 25.81 -7.11 15.37
C GLU A 46 25.73 -6.73 16.85
N GLU A 47 24.58 -6.23 17.30
CA GLU A 47 24.17 -6.28 18.70
C GLU A 47 23.04 -7.29 18.86
N GLN A 48 22.99 -8.00 19.99
CA GLN A 48 21.94 -8.97 20.33
C GLN A 48 20.57 -8.29 20.20
N ILE A 49 19.96 -8.43 19.03
CA ILE A 49 18.75 -7.70 18.64
C ILE A 49 17.56 -8.40 19.29
N LYS A 50 17.18 -7.93 20.47
CA LYS A 50 15.86 -8.15 21.00
C LYS A 50 14.90 -7.44 20.06
N TYR A 51 14.19 -8.20 19.20
CA TYR A 51 13.25 -7.61 18.21
C TYR A 51 12.23 -6.71 18.91
N PRO A 52 11.83 -5.61 18.28
CA PRO A 52 10.89 -4.67 18.89
C PRO A 52 9.55 -5.35 19.12
N THR A 53 9.07 -5.28 20.35
CA THR A 53 7.73 -5.73 20.75
C THR A 53 6.71 -4.59 20.71
N ASN A 54 7.19 -3.36 20.57
CA ASN A 54 6.37 -2.17 20.64
C ASN A 54 5.37 -2.11 19.48
N LYS A 55 4.12 -1.89 19.84
CA LYS A 55 3.03 -1.66 18.87
C LYS A 55 2.85 -0.15 18.70
N VAL A 56 2.63 0.28 17.47
CA VAL A 56 2.24 1.67 17.19
C VAL A 56 1.02 2.06 18.03
N ALA A 57 1.10 3.16 18.77
CA ALA A 57 -0.01 3.72 19.52
C ALA A 57 -1.00 4.43 18.56
N VAL A 58 -1.82 3.64 17.87
CA VAL A 58 -2.74 4.10 16.83
C VAL A 58 -3.92 4.88 17.41
N VAL A 59 -4.18 6.07 16.85
CA VAL A 59 -5.32 6.90 17.20
C VAL A 59 -6.46 6.68 16.19
N ASN A 60 -7.47 5.91 16.57
CA ASN A 60 -8.64 5.72 15.72
C ASN A 60 -9.51 6.98 15.70
N LYS A 61 -9.85 7.45 14.50
CA LYS A 61 -10.65 8.67 14.31
C LYS A 61 -11.75 8.45 13.28
N ARG A 62 -12.98 8.83 13.64
CA ARG A 62 -14.10 8.91 12.73
C ARG A 62 -14.24 10.34 12.22
N ILE A 63 -14.41 10.52 10.91
CA ILE A 63 -14.55 11.85 10.28
C ILE A 63 -15.98 12.08 9.81
N LYS A 64 -16.47 13.32 9.94
CA LYS A 64 -17.80 13.76 9.51
C LYS A 64 -17.75 14.81 8.41
N LYS A 65 -16.71 15.65 8.41
CA LYS A 65 -16.50 16.77 7.46
C LYS A 65 -15.02 16.85 7.03
N PRO A 66 -14.71 17.52 5.91
CA PRO A 66 -13.34 17.62 5.42
C PRO A 66 -12.34 18.27 6.39
N SER A 67 -12.79 19.18 7.26
CA SER A 67 -11.94 19.79 8.29
C SER A 67 -11.46 18.80 9.36
N ASP A 68 -12.12 17.65 9.52
CA ASP A 68 -11.70 16.62 10.48
C ASP A 68 -10.44 15.86 10.01
N ILE A 69 -10.09 15.99 8.71
CA ILE A 69 -8.87 15.42 8.14
C ILE A 69 -7.70 16.34 8.48
N GLU A 70 -6.76 15.82 9.26
CA GLU A 70 -5.56 16.56 9.65
C GLU A 70 -4.62 16.77 8.46
N ILE A 71 -4.07 17.98 8.34
CA ILE A 71 -3.04 18.33 7.36
C ILE A 71 -1.70 18.33 8.08
N PHE A 72 -0.83 17.41 7.70
CA PHE A 72 0.49 17.29 8.28
C PHE A 72 1.49 18.21 7.57
N THR A 73 2.09 19.12 8.32
CA THR A 73 3.15 20.02 7.85
C THR A 73 4.54 19.47 8.20
N ASN A 74 4.63 18.73 9.29
CA ASN A 74 5.85 18.04 9.73
C ASN A 74 5.94 16.65 9.10
N LYS A 75 7.16 16.13 8.97
CA LYS A 75 7.43 14.79 8.43
C LYS A 75 7.16 13.69 9.45
N ASN A 76 7.31 13.96 10.74
CA ASN A 76 6.95 13.07 11.84
C ASN A 76 5.49 13.33 12.18
N ILE A 77 4.65 12.33 12.03
CA ILE A 77 3.19 12.50 12.13
C ILE A 77 2.56 11.54 13.12
N LYS A 78 1.47 11.99 13.71
CA LYS A 78 0.59 11.19 14.55
C LYS A 78 -0.04 10.05 13.72
N PRO A 79 -0.06 8.81 14.24
CA PRO A 79 -0.64 7.64 13.55
C PRO A 79 -2.17 7.61 13.63
N ILE A 80 -2.81 8.50 12.89
CA ILE A 80 -4.28 8.57 12.83
C ILE A 80 -4.81 7.51 11.89
N ASN A 81 -5.64 6.62 12.40
CA ASN A 81 -6.33 5.61 11.63
C ASN A 81 -7.79 6.01 11.41
N TYR A 82 -8.11 6.49 10.23
CA TYR A 82 -9.49 6.83 9.89
C TYR A 82 -10.33 5.56 9.71
N THR A 83 -11.41 5.45 10.51
CA THR A 83 -12.31 4.29 10.51
C THR A 83 -13.46 4.41 9.50
N ASN A 84 -13.60 5.57 8.88
CA ASN A 84 -14.53 5.81 7.78
C ASN A 84 -13.96 6.83 6.80
N THR A 85 -14.63 6.99 5.68
CA THR A 85 -14.33 7.96 4.66
C THR A 85 -15.52 8.87 4.38
N ILE A 86 -15.26 10.03 3.80
CA ILE A 86 -16.27 11.00 3.37
C ILE A 86 -16.01 11.43 1.92
N SER A 87 -17.01 11.98 1.25
CA SER A 87 -16.83 12.59 -0.07
C SER A 87 -16.11 13.93 0.05
N LEU A 88 -15.15 14.16 -0.84
CA LEU A 88 -14.41 15.41 -0.95
C LEU A 88 -14.82 16.21 -2.22
N ASN A 89 -15.89 15.80 -2.90
CA ASN A 89 -16.28 16.34 -4.22
C ASN A 89 -16.68 17.83 -4.19
N LYS A 90 -17.10 18.33 -3.03
CA LYS A 90 -17.50 19.73 -2.87
C LYS A 90 -16.32 20.68 -2.67
N LEU A 91 -15.10 20.16 -2.51
CA LEU A 91 -13.90 20.95 -2.32
C LEU A 91 -13.28 21.33 -3.67
N GLU A 92 -12.59 22.47 -3.69
CA GLU A 92 -11.71 22.83 -4.80
C GLU A 92 -10.68 21.72 -5.08
N VAL A 93 -10.26 21.60 -6.35
CA VAL A 93 -9.42 20.49 -6.81
C VAL A 93 -8.12 20.37 -6.00
N SER A 94 -7.47 21.49 -5.70
CA SER A 94 -6.23 21.54 -4.93
C SER A 94 -6.44 21.05 -3.49
N GLU A 95 -7.50 21.54 -2.83
CA GLU A 95 -7.86 21.16 -1.47
C GLU A 95 -8.29 19.68 -1.41
N LYS A 96 -9.11 19.22 -2.36
CA LYS A 96 -9.50 17.82 -2.50
C LYS A 96 -8.29 16.91 -2.55
N LYS A 97 -7.31 17.21 -3.40
CA LYS A 97 -6.08 16.43 -3.52
C LYS A 97 -5.28 16.41 -2.22
N GLN A 98 -5.12 17.58 -1.60
CA GLN A 98 -4.41 17.70 -0.33
C GLN A 98 -5.09 16.86 0.75
N LYS A 99 -6.39 17.05 0.98
CA LYS A 99 -7.17 16.28 1.98
C LYS A 99 -7.12 14.78 1.72
N PHE A 100 -7.25 14.36 0.46
CA PHE A 100 -7.16 12.94 0.10
C PHE A 100 -5.80 12.34 0.48
N PHE A 101 -4.69 12.98 0.10
CA PHE A 101 -3.37 12.44 0.43
C PHE A 101 -3.13 12.39 1.94
N HIS A 102 -3.52 13.43 2.67
CA HIS A 102 -3.34 13.48 4.12
C HIS A 102 -4.29 12.54 4.88
N MET A 103 -5.42 12.16 4.32
CA MET A 103 -6.30 11.13 4.86
C MET A 103 -5.70 9.71 4.71
N ILE A 104 -5.02 9.43 3.59
CA ILE A 104 -4.45 8.10 3.31
C ILE A 104 -3.05 7.93 3.92
N LEU A 105 -2.26 8.99 4.01
CA LEU A 105 -0.86 8.97 4.45
C LEU A 105 -0.64 8.27 5.80
N PRO A 106 -1.35 8.62 6.89
CA PRO A 106 -1.11 7.99 8.18
C PRO A 106 -1.45 6.49 8.18
N ALA A 107 -2.47 6.07 7.45
CA ALA A 107 -2.81 4.65 7.30
C ALA A 107 -1.68 3.86 6.60
N ILE A 108 -1.02 4.46 5.60
CA ILE A 108 0.15 3.86 4.95
C ILE A 108 1.29 3.71 5.96
N LEU A 109 1.59 4.75 6.74
CA LEU A 109 2.70 4.73 7.69
C LEU A 109 2.44 3.73 8.83
N ILE A 110 1.22 3.66 9.35
CA ILE A 110 0.80 2.64 10.34
C ILE A 110 1.06 1.23 9.79
N SER A 111 0.62 0.95 8.58
CA SER A 111 0.80 -0.38 7.97
C SER A 111 2.27 -0.69 7.69
N LYS A 112 3.06 0.31 7.28
CA LYS A 112 4.51 0.15 7.08
C LYS A 112 5.20 -0.18 8.39
N GLU A 113 4.85 0.49 9.46
CA GLU A 113 5.43 0.26 10.78
C GLU A 113 5.06 -1.11 11.34
N LYS A 114 3.79 -1.51 11.25
CA LYS A 114 3.36 -2.87 11.59
C LYS A 114 4.17 -3.95 10.83
N LEU A 115 4.50 -3.69 9.56
CA LEU A 115 5.29 -4.63 8.76
C LEU A 115 6.77 -4.59 9.11
N ARG A 116 7.33 -3.42 9.49
CA ARG A 116 8.69 -3.28 9.98
C ARG A 116 8.90 -4.15 11.23
N VAL A 117 8.05 -3.97 12.24
CA VAL A 117 8.10 -4.75 13.49
C VAL A 117 7.98 -6.26 13.21
N LYS A 118 7.02 -6.68 12.39
CA LYS A 118 6.89 -8.11 12.03
C LYS A 118 8.12 -8.64 11.31
N ARG A 119 8.69 -7.84 10.40
CA ARG A 119 9.88 -8.24 9.65
C ARG A 119 11.11 -8.36 10.54
N GLU A 120 11.30 -7.45 11.47
CA GLU A 120 12.40 -7.50 12.43
C GLU A 120 12.30 -8.72 13.35
N ARG A 121 11.09 -9.04 13.84
CA ARG A 121 10.88 -10.30 14.57
C ARG A 121 11.23 -11.53 13.71
N VAL A 122 10.79 -11.58 12.44
CA VAL A 122 11.13 -12.67 11.53
C VAL A 122 12.63 -12.77 11.29
N LEU A 123 13.35 -11.64 11.19
CA LEU A 123 14.80 -11.63 11.00
C LEU A 123 15.54 -12.11 12.25
N ALA A 124 15.08 -11.76 13.45
CA ALA A 124 15.63 -12.27 14.70
C ALA A 124 15.41 -13.78 14.82
N LEU A 125 14.19 -14.25 14.61
CA LEU A 125 13.85 -15.68 14.69
C LEU A 125 14.58 -16.52 13.64
N ARG A 126 15.01 -15.95 12.52
CA ARG A 126 15.80 -16.64 11.50
C ARG A 126 17.14 -17.14 12.02
N SER A 127 17.73 -16.47 13.00
CA SER A 127 19.05 -16.77 13.57
C SER A 127 18.98 -17.74 14.77
N MET A 128 17.77 -18.12 15.21
CA MET A 128 17.53 -18.99 16.35
C MET A 128 17.44 -20.47 15.91
N SER A 129 17.89 -21.37 16.75
CA SER A 129 17.66 -22.80 16.60
C SER A 129 16.20 -23.16 16.91
N ALA A 130 15.76 -24.37 16.53
CA ALA A 130 14.38 -24.80 16.78
C ALA A 130 14.04 -24.85 18.29
N GLU A 131 15.03 -25.20 19.10
CA GLU A 131 14.90 -25.30 20.55
C GLU A 131 14.77 -23.95 21.25
N GLU A 132 15.29 -22.89 20.64
CA GLU A 132 15.21 -21.52 21.16
C GLU A 132 13.88 -20.83 20.84
N LEU A 133 13.10 -21.38 19.90
CA LEU A 133 11.81 -20.80 19.52
C LEU A 133 10.74 -21.10 20.56
N THR A 134 10.07 -20.07 21.04
CA THR A 134 8.90 -20.24 21.89
C THR A 134 7.69 -20.73 21.08
N SER A 135 6.69 -21.30 21.74
CA SER A 135 5.41 -21.67 21.10
C SER A 135 4.71 -20.47 20.41
N ASP A 136 4.88 -19.28 20.98
CA ASP A 136 4.38 -18.03 20.40
C ASP A 136 5.12 -17.64 19.11
N ASP A 137 6.44 -17.91 19.06
CA ASP A 137 7.24 -17.64 17.85
C ASP A 137 6.88 -18.61 16.72
N VAL A 138 6.72 -19.88 17.03
CA VAL A 138 6.27 -20.89 16.07
C VAL A 138 4.91 -20.51 15.50
N LYS A 139 3.94 -20.19 16.37
CA LYS A 139 2.61 -19.75 15.92
C LYS A 139 2.66 -18.48 15.09
N PHE A 140 3.46 -17.50 15.48
CA PHE A 140 3.65 -16.25 14.73
C PHE A 140 4.20 -16.51 13.32
N LEU A 141 5.21 -17.37 13.19
CA LEU A 141 5.77 -17.75 11.89
C LEU A 141 4.76 -18.51 11.04
N ASP A 142 4.04 -19.47 11.61
CA ASP A 142 3.01 -20.26 10.91
C ASP A 142 1.89 -19.39 10.34
N ASP A 143 1.39 -18.44 11.11
CA ASP A 143 0.35 -17.51 10.68
C ASP A 143 0.84 -16.65 9.52
N LEU A 144 2.11 -16.19 9.57
CA LEU A 144 2.72 -15.44 8.48
C LEU A 144 3.01 -16.30 7.26
N TYR A 145 3.49 -17.52 7.42
CA TYR A 145 3.71 -18.46 6.32
C TYR A 145 2.41 -18.73 5.54
N LYS A 146 1.33 -19.02 6.26
CA LYS A 146 -0.01 -19.20 5.67
C LYS A 146 -0.47 -17.92 4.94
N LYS A 147 -0.36 -16.76 5.62
CA LYS A 147 -0.80 -15.47 5.08
C LYS A 147 -0.03 -15.07 3.83
N TYR A 148 1.28 -15.23 3.85
CA TYR A 148 2.17 -14.86 2.74
C TYR A 148 2.44 -15.98 1.76
N LYS A 149 1.89 -17.20 1.97
CA LYS A 149 2.03 -18.38 1.08
C LYS A 149 3.49 -18.74 0.80
N THR A 150 4.27 -18.95 1.84
CA THR A 150 5.67 -19.39 1.81
C THR A 150 5.95 -20.26 3.03
N ASP A 151 6.93 -21.08 2.94
CA ASP A 151 7.51 -21.94 3.97
C ASP A 151 8.97 -21.61 4.28
N ASP A 152 9.50 -20.59 3.64
CA ASP A 152 10.89 -20.14 3.69
C ASP A 152 10.98 -18.79 4.40
N ILE A 153 11.73 -18.73 5.49
CA ILE A 153 11.86 -17.55 6.35
C ILE A 153 12.51 -16.36 5.62
N ASN A 154 13.48 -16.61 4.72
CA ASN A 154 14.12 -15.56 3.93
C ASN A 154 13.14 -14.97 2.90
N LYS A 155 12.33 -15.83 2.27
CA LYS A 155 11.25 -15.38 1.39
C LYS A 155 10.20 -14.62 2.18
N LEU A 156 9.85 -15.07 3.40
CA LEU A 156 8.92 -14.36 4.27
C LEU A 156 9.43 -12.97 4.63
N ALA A 157 10.68 -12.86 5.12
CA ALA A 157 11.31 -11.57 5.43
C ALA A 157 11.32 -10.62 4.23
N ASN A 158 11.56 -11.15 3.01
CA ASN A 158 11.47 -10.37 1.78
C ASN A 158 10.02 -9.95 1.47
N ARG A 159 9.03 -10.82 1.67
CA ARG A 159 7.61 -10.51 1.40
C ARG A 159 7.04 -9.45 2.33
N LEU A 160 7.59 -9.34 3.55
CA LEU A 160 7.22 -8.32 4.54
C LEU A 160 7.83 -6.92 4.27
N LYS A 161 8.83 -6.80 3.38
CA LYS A 161 9.38 -5.48 3.01
C LYS A 161 8.30 -4.57 2.44
N THR A 162 8.36 -3.29 2.79
CA THR A 162 7.50 -2.24 2.24
C THR A 162 8.14 -1.55 1.03
N HIS A 163 7.50 -0.52 0.50
CA HIS A 163 7.99 0.27 -0.63
C HIS A 163 7.57 1.75 -0.45
N PRO A 164 8.02 2.68 -1.33
CA PRO A 164 7.76 4.10 -1.20
C PRO A 164 6.28 4.45 -1.03
N VAL A 165 6.00 5.40 -0.15
CA VAL A 165 4.66 5.95 0.14
C VAL A 165 4.02 6.52 -1.12
N SER A 166 4.82 7.21 -1.94
CA SER A 166 4.39 7.84 -3.19
C SER A 166 3.70 6.87 -4.16
N ILE A 167 4.16 5.61 -4.24
CA ILE A 167 3.53 4.57 -5.06
C ILE A 167 2.14 4.25 -4.54
N ILE A 168 2.02 4.05 -3.23
CA ILE A 168 0.77 3.63 -2.58
C ILE A 168 -0.26 4.76 -2.68
N LEU A 169 0.16 6.02 -2.45
CA LEU A 169 -0.71 7.21 -2.61
C LEU A 169 -1.21 7.35 -4.05
N ALA A 170 -0.33 7.14 -5.04
CA ALA A 170 -0.73 7.23 -6.44
C ALA A 170 -1.74 6.12 -6.80
N GLN A 171 -1.49 4.87 -6.39
CA GLN A 171 -2.44 3.79 -6.58
C GLN A 171 -3.76 4.05 -5.84
N ALA A 172 -3.71 4.50 -4.58
CA ALA A 172 -4.91 4.85 -3.83
C ALA A 172 -5.78 5.89 -4.54
N ALA A 173 -5.17 6.94 -5.09
CA ALA A 173 -5.89 7.98 -5.82
C ALA A 173 -6.51 7.45 -7.12
N ILE A 174 -5.75 6.66 -7.90
CA ILE A 174 -6.19 6.11 -9.18
C ILE A 174 -7.30 5.07 -8.97
N GLU A 175 -7.12 4.12 -8.05
CA GLU A 175 -8.04 3.00 -7.82
C GLU A 175 -9.34 3.44 -7.15
N SER A 176 -9.28 4.43 -6.25
CA SER A 176 -10.47 4.95 -5.59
C SER A 176 -11.18 6.08 -6.34
N GLY A 177 -10.60 6.58 -7.45
CA GLY A 177 -11.09 7.79 -8.12
C GLY A 177 -11.07 9.01 -7.18
N TRP A 178 -9.92 9.24 -6.53
CA TRP A 178 -9.78 10.30 -5.53
C TRP A 178 -10.73 10.16 -4.33
N GLY A 179 -11.05 8.92 -3.95
CA GLY A 179 -11.93 8.61 -2.83
C GLY A 179 -13.43 8.63 -3.17
N GLU A 180 -13.79 8.78 -4.44
CA GLU A 180 -15.20 8.88 -4.84
C GLU A 180 -15.85 7.54 -5.18
N SER A 181 -15.06 6.48 -5.31
CA SER A 181 -15.64 5.16 -5.57
C SER A 181 -16.57 4.72 -4.43
N ARG A 182 -17.64 4.01 -4.81
CA ARG A 182 -18.60 3.45 -3.85
C ARG A 182 -17.92 2.53 -2.83
N PHE A 183 -16.92 1.77 -3.27
CA PHE A 183 -16.22 0.81 -2.42
C PHE A 183 -15.31 1.51 -1.40
N PHE A 184 -14.68 2.60 -1.80
CA PHE A 184 -13.95 3.45 -0.87
C PHE A 184 -14.91 4.03 0.20
N LYS A 185 -16.02 4.65 -0.22
CA LYS A 185 -16.95 5.35 0.67
C LYS A 185 -17.74 4.43 1.61
N LYS A 186 -18.11 3.23 1.17
CA LYS A 186 -18.99 2.32 1.93
C LYS A 186 -18.28 1.14 2.58
N ALA A 187 -17.02 0.89 2.19
CA ALA A 187 -16.30 -0.29 2.60
C ALA A 187 -14.84 -0.04 3.00
N ASN A 188 -14.36 1.20 3.06
CA ASN A 188 -12.95 1.57 3.26
C ASN A 188 -12.00 0.82 2.29
N ASN A 189 -12.49 0.33 1.16
CA ASN A 189 -11.74 -0.46 0.22
C ASN A 189 -11.07 0.45 -0.80
N ILE A 190 -9.80 0.80 -0.53
CA ILE A 190 -9.03 1.76 -1.30
C ILE A 190 -8.71 1.22 -2.70
N PHE A 191 -8.35 -0.06 -2.79
CA PHE A 191 -7.74 -0.67 -3.98
C PHE A 191 -8.68 -1.60 -4.75
N GLY A 192 -9.97 -1.61 -4.42
CA GLY A 192 -10.94 -2.48 -5.08
C GLY A 192 -10.70 -3.97 -4.84
N MET A 193 -10.19 -4.34 -3.66
CA MET A 193 -9.87 -5.73 -3.31
C MET A 193 -11.10 -6.62 -3.32
N TRP A 194 -11.02 -7.72 -4.06
CA TRP A 194 -12.11 -8.69 -4.17
C TRP A 194 -12.21 -9.57 -2.94
N SER A 195 -13.46 -9.91 -2.59
CA SER A 195 -13.79 -10.90 -1.57
C SER A 195 -14.13 -12.22 -2.23
N VAL A 196 -13.36 -13.25 -1.89
CA VAL A 196 -13.59 -14.65 -2.31
C VAL A 196 -14.09 -15.51 -1.16
N ASN A 197 -13.95 -15.05 0.09
CA ASN A 197 -14.41 -15.71 1.29
C ASN A 197 -15.82 -15.24 1.64
N ARG A 198 -16.77 -16.18 1.81
CA ARG A 198 -18.17 -15.85 2.17
C ARG A 198 -18.31 -15.35 3.61
N HIS A 199 -17.38 -15.68 4.47
CA HIS A 199 -17.41 -15.36 5.90
C HIS A 199 -16.68 -14.06 6.26
N GLU A 200 -16.04 -13.38 5.29
CA GLU A 200 -15.42 -12.07 5.55
C GLU A 200 -16.40 -10.90 5.28
N PRO A 201 -16.27 -9.77 6.00
CA PRO A 201 -17.05 -8.58 5.71
C PRO A 201 -16.87 -8.13 4.26
N ARG A 202 -17.98 -7.96 3.52
CA ARG A 202 -17.96 -7.68 2.10
C ARG A 202 -19.15 -6.89 1.62
N ILE A 203 -19.01 -6.26 0.45
CA ILE A 203 -20.06 -5.50 -0.22
C ILE A 203 -20.23 -6.01 -1.67
N ARG A 204 -21.47 -6.21 -2.08
CA ARG A 204 -21.78 -6.64 -3.44
C ARG A 204 -21.53 -5.51 -4.44
N ALA A 205 -20.88 -5.80 -5.57
CA ALA A 205 -20.79 -4.89 -6.72
C ALA A 205 -22.17 -4.75 -7.39
N LEU A 206 -22.41 -3.60 -8.01
CA LEU A 206 -23.68 -3.35 -8.73
C LEU A 206 -23.73 -4.15 -10.04
N LYS A 207 -22.56 -4.34 -10.68
CA LYS A 207 -22.45 -5.11 -11.92
C LYS A 207 -22.04 -6.55 -11.61
N THR A 208 -22.52 -7.47 -12.43
CA THR A 208 -22.08 -8.86 -12.46
C THR A 208 -20.92 -9.05 -13.45
N ARG A 209 -20.17 -10.12 -13.30
CA ARG A 209 -19.15 -10.52 -14.28
C ARG A 209 -19.46 -11.94 -14.76
N LYS A 210 -19.63 -12.11 -16.06
CA LYS A 210 -20.03 -13.41 -16.66
C LYS A 210 -21.24 -14.00 -15.92
N GLY A 211 -22.27 -13.19 -15.65
CA GLY A 211 -23.49 -13.61 -14.95
C GLY A 211 -23.35 -13.85 -13.44
N LYS A 212 -22.13 -13.78 -12.87
CA LYS A 212 -21.88 -14.04 -11.44
C LYS A 212 -21.76 -12.75 -10.63
N ALA A 213 -22.34 -12.75 -9.42
CA ALA A 213 -22.20 -11.64 -8.48
C ALA A 213 -20.75 -11.50 -8.02
N ILE A 214 -20.26 -10.27 -8.01
CA ILE A 214 -18.92 -9.91 -7.53
C ILE A 214 -19.06 -9.28 -6.15
N TYR A 215 -18.16 -9.63 -5.25
CA TYR A 215 -18.05 -9.05 -3.92
C TYR A 215 -16.67 -8.46 -3.71
N LEU A 216 -16.63 -7.30 -3.04
CA LEU A 216 -15.40 -6.65 -2.62
C LEU A 216 -15.32 -6.66 -1.09
N LYS A 217 -14.11 -6.71 -0.55
CA LYS A 217 -13.87 -6.69 0.88
C LYS A 217 -14.33 -5.39 1.50
N LYS A 218 -14.82 -5.47 2.74
CA LYS A 218 -15.15 -4.33 3.59
C LYS A 218 -14.17 -4.33 4.76
N TYR A 219 -13.52 -3.20 4.98
CA TYR A 219 -12.51 -3.01 6.02
C TYR A 219 -13.06 -2.14 7.15
N ALA A 220 -12.60 -2.39 8.37
CA ALA A 220 -12.97 -1.59 9.54
C ALA A 220 -12.33 -0.19 9.49
N SER A 221 -11.14 -0.09 8.86
CA SER A 221 -10.40 1.16 8.74
C SER A 221 -9.62 1.25 7.43
N LEU A 222 -9.02 2.43 7.17
CA LEU A 222 -8.14 2.61 6.02
C LEU A 222 -6.84 1.81 6.16
N SER A 223 -6.27 1.70 7.37
CA SER A 223 -5.05 0.91 7.57
C SER A 223 -5.26 -0.58 7.28
N ASP A 224 -6.44 -1.15 7.56
CA ASP A 224 -6.72 -2.55 7.24
C ASP A 224 -6.74 -2.80 5.72
N SER A 225 -7.24 -1.84 4.95
CA SER A 225 -7.18 -1.91 3.48
C SER A 225 -5.74 -1.84 2.96
N ILE A 226 -4.89 -1.02 3.59
CA ILE A 226 -3.45 -0.92 3.26
C ILE A 226 -2.72 -2.20 3.68
N ASP A 227 -3.03 -2.78 4.83
CA ASP A 227 -2.44 -4.05 5.30
C ASP A 227 -2.70 -5.17 4.28
N ASP A 228 -3.92 -5.28 3.76
CA ASP A 228 -4.26 -6.29 2.74
C ASP A 228 -3.60 -6.00 1.38
N TYR A 229 -3.46 -4.73 1.00
CA TYR A 229 -2.68 -4.33 -0.16
C TYR A 229 -1.21 -4.78 -0.04
N PHE A 230 -0.57 -4.61 1.10
CA PHE A 230 0.80 -5.10 1.30
C PHE A 230 0.89 -6.62 1.22
N VAL A 231 -0.10 -7.35 1.69
CA VAL A 231 -0.18 -8.80 1.51
C VAL A 231 -0.29 -9.18 0.03
N LEU A 232 -1.09 -8.44 -0.76
CA LEU A 232 -1.19 -8.64 -2.20
C LEU A 232 0.17 -8.47 -2.90
N ILE A 233 0.86 -7.35 -2.64
CA ILE A 233 2.18 -7.06 -3.23
C ILE A 233 3.27 -8.02 -2.69
N GLY A 234 3.15 -8.42 -1.44
CA GLY A 234 4.08 -9.36 -0.78
C GLY A 234 4.03 -10.78 -1.35
N ARG A 235 2.99 -11.15 -2.09
CA ARG A 235 2.82 -12.51 -2.65
C ARG A 235 2.38 -12.48 -4.13
N GLY A 236 2.24 -13.64 -4.75
CA GLY A 236 1.67 -13.78 -6.09
C GLY A 236 2.54 -13.16 -7.19
N ALA A 237 1.91 -12.47 -8.12
CA ALA A 237 2.44 -12.05 -9.41
C ALA A 237 3.53 -10.95 -9.36
N TYR A 238 3.86 -10.45 -8.17
CA TYR A 238 4.76 -9.29 -7.99
C TYR A 238 6.22 -9.68 -7.68
N LYS A 239 6.69 -10.86 -8.13
CA LYS A 239 8.06 -11.35 -7.88
C LYS A 239 9.13 -10.39 -8.40
N SER A 240 8.95 -9.87 -9.61
CA SER A 240 9.90 -8.92 -10.22
C SER A 240 9.94 -7.59 -9.46
N PHE A 241 8.78 -7.07 -9.01
CA PHE A 241 8.70 -5.89 -8.15
C PHE A 241 9.46 -6.12 -6.83
N ARG A 242 9.23 -7.27 -6.16
CA ARG A 242 9.92 -7.60 -4.91
C ARG A 242 11.44 -7.74 -5.09
N LYS A 243 11.91 -8.30 -6.22
CA LYS A 243 13.34 -8.35 -6.53
C LYS A 243 13.90 -6.94 -6.71
N LYS A 244 13.22 -6.09 -7.51
CA LYS A 244 13.72 -4.74 -7.79
C LYS A 244 13.71 -3.85 -6.54
N ARG A 245 12.71 -3.99 -5.66
CA ARG A 245 12.60 -3.29 -4.37
C ARG A 245 13.78 -3.57 -3.41
N ASN A 246 14.51 -4.68 -3.59
CA ASN A 246 15.72 -4.98 -2.82
C ASN A 246 16.96 -4.22 -3.32
N ILE A 247 16.87 -3.65 -4.51
CA ILE A 247 17.98 -2.97 -5.17
C ILE A 247 17.81 -1.45 -5.12
N THR A 248 16.56 -0.97 -5.14
CA THR A 248 16.29 0.47 -5.19
C THR A 248 15.00 0.82 -4.46
N ASN A 249 14.97 2.02 -3.87
CA ASN A 249 13.77 2.67 -3.32
C ASN A 249 13.24 3.78 -4.24
N ASN A 250 13.78 3.94 -5.45
CA ASN A 250 13.29 4.96 -6.39
C ASN A 250 11.89 4.57 -6.90
N PRO A 251 10.84 5.33 -6.55
CA PRO A 251 9.46 4.99 -6.94
C PRO A 251 9.27 4.98 -8.46
N LEU A 252 9.96 5.85 -9.20
CA LEU A 252 9.84 5.95 -10.66
C LEU A 252 10.42 4.75 -11.40
N ILE A 253 11.38 4.04 -10.77
CA ILE A 253 11.90 2.77 -11.26
C ILE A 253 10.99 1.62 -10.84
N LEU A 254 10.55 1.61 -9.58
CA LEU A 254 9.76 0.51 -9.02
C LEU A 254 8.40 0.35 -9.70
N VAL A 255 7.74 1.43 -10.07
CA VAL A 255 6.39 1.36 -10.68
C VAL A 255 6.37 0.56 -11.98
N GLN A 256 7.46 0.50 -12.73
CA GLN A 256 7.56 -0.28 -13.97
C GLN A 256 7.34 -1.78 -13.73
N TYR A 257 7.65 -2.25 -12.52
CA TYR A 257 7.50 -3.66 -12.12
C TYR A 257 6.11 -4.00 -11.56
N LEU A 258 5.18 -3.02 -11.51
CA LEU A 258 3.77 -3.23 -11.18
C LEU A 258 2.91 -3.58 -12.40
N ILE A 259 3.52 -4.02 -13.49
CA ILE A 259 2.87 -4.36 -14.76
C ILE A 259 1.70 -5.37 -14.61
N ASN A 260 1.76 -6.23 -13.61
CA ASN A 260 0.71 -7.22 -13.33
C ASN A 260 -0.42 -6.69 -12.42
N TYR A 261 -0.39 -5.42 -12.04
CA TYR A 261 -1.39 -4.84 -11.15
C TYR A 261 -2.72 -4.56 -11.87
N CYS A 262 -2.65 -4.19 -13.14
CA CYS A 262 -3.81 -3.85 -13.95
C CYS A 262 -3.73 -4.52 -15.34
N GLU A 263 -4.86 -4.81 -15.98
CA GLU A 263 -4.92 -5.36 -17.34
C GLU A 263 -4.28 -4.43 -18.39
N LEU A 264 -4.24 -3.12 -18.11
CA LEU A 264 -3.61 -2.13 -18.99
C LEU A 264 -2.07 -2.23 -19.03
N ARG A 265 -1.47 -3.09 -18.21
CA ARG A 265 -0.04 -3.40 -18.24
C ARG A 265 0.86 -2.14 -18.21
N GLU A 266 1.63 -1.93 -19.28
CA GLU A 266 2.56 -0.81 -19.42
C GLU A 266 1.86 0.55 -19.42
N LYS A 267 0.68 0.67 -20.01
CA LYS A 267 -0.11 1.92 -19.95
C LYS A 267 -0.42 2.30 -18.50
N TYR A 268 -0.71 1.31 -17.66
CA TYR A 268 -0.94 1.56 -16.23
C TYR A 268 0.34 2.04 -15.53
N THR A 269 1.49 1.40 -15.77
CA THR A 269 2.74 1.77 -15.10
C THR A 269 3.23 3.14 -15.54
N LYS A 270 3.09 3.51 -16.83
CA LYS A 270 3.32 4.87 -17.33
C LYS A 270 2.40 5.88 -16.64
N LYS A 271 1.08 5.62 -16.61
CA LYS A 271 0.12 6.47 -15.90
C LYS A 271 0.51 6.67 -14.44
N LEU A 272 0.88 5.60 -13.75
CA LEU A 272 1.28 5.64 -12.33
C LEU A 272 2.54 6.49 -12.12
N ARG A 273 3.56 6.32 -12.97
CA ARG A 273 4.80 7.11 -12.95
C ARG A 273 4.50 8.60 -13.15
N ASN A 274 3.74 8.94 -14.18
CA ASN A 274 3.35 10.32 -14.49
C ASN A 274 2.52 10.93 -13.34
N PHE A 275 1.62 10.16 -12.74
CA PHE A 275 0.82 10.60 -11.60
C PHE A 275 1.69 10.97 -10.38
N ILE A 276 2.73 10.17 -10.08
CA ILE A 276 3.68 10.43 -9.00
C ILE A 276 4.44 11.74 -9.24
N VAL A 277 4.92 11.95 -10.47
CA VAL A 277 5.67 13.16 -10.85
C VAL A 277 4.77 14.38 -10.79
N TYR A 278 3.65 14.36 -11.50
CA TYR A 278 2.73 15.49 -11.60
C TYR A 278 2.21 15.98 -10.24
N ASN A 279 1.84 15.04 -9.36
CA ASN A 279 1.35 15.40 -8.03
C ASN A 279 2.48 15.56 -6.98
N LYS A 280 3.75 15.54 -7.40
CA LYS A 280 4.94 15.71 -6.54
C LYS A 280 4.92 14.76 -5.32
N LEU A 281 4.50 13.49 -5.51
CA LEU A 281 4.24 12.58 -4.40
C LEU A 281 5.49 12.10 -3.67
N ARG A 282 6.67 12.17 -4.29
CA ARG A 282 7.94 11.78 -3.67
C ARG A 282 8.22 12.51 -2.35
N LYS A 283 7.66 13.71 -2.14
CA LYS A 283 7.77 14.41 -0.87
C LYS A 283 7.25 13.61 0.32
N PHE A 284 6.24 12.75 0.11
CA PHE A 284 5.64 11.91 1.13
C PHE A 284 6.49 10.68 1.49
N ASP A 285 7.49 10.33 0.69
CA ASP A 285 8.40 9.22 0.99
C ASP A 285 9.29 9.50 2.21
N LYS A 286 9.40 10.78 2.62
CA LYS A 286 10.17 11.24 3.78
C LYS A 286 9.35 11.30 5.08
N PHE A 287 8.04 11.01 5.02
CA PHE A 287 7.17 11.02 6.20
C PHE A 287 7.32 9.73 7.01
N ARG A 288 7.22 9.83 8.34
CA ARG A 288 7.28 8.72 9.30
C ARG A 288 6.28 8.96 10.41
N ILE A 289 6.02 7.91 11.19
CA ILE A 289 5.33 8.05 12.47
C ILE A 289 6.27 8.74 13.45
N ASP A 290 5.72 9.65 14.24
CA ASP A 290 6.46 10.31 15.32
C ASP A 290 6.84 9.27 16.38
N GLU A 291 8.10 9.34 16.84
CA GLU A 291 8.71 8.35 17.74
C GLU A 291 7.97 8.19 19.07
N GLN A 292 7.30 9.23 19.56
CA GLN A 292 6.47 9.14 20.76
C GLN A 292 5.29 8.14 20.65
N TYR A 293 4.99 7.65 19.46
CA TYR A 293 3.92 6.66 19.21
C TYR A 293 4.46 5.27 18.84
N LEU A 294 5.75 5.06 18.86
CA LEU A 294 6.43 3.79 18.55
C LEU A 294 6.82 3.02 19.86
#